data_21e554a0122ef7459d32da464414232b
#
_entry.id   21e554a0122ef7459d32da464414232b
#
_cell.length_a   1.000
_cell.length_b   1.000
_cell.length_c   1.000
_cell.angle_alpha   90.00
_cell.angle_beta   90.00
_cell.angle_gamma   90.00
#
_symmetry.space_group_name_H-M   'P 1'
#
loop_
_entity.id
_entity.type
_entity.pdbx_description
1 polymer ?
#
loop_
_entity_poly.entity_id
_entity_poly.type
_entity_poly.pdbx_seq_one_letter_code
_entity_poly.pdbx_strand_id
1 'polypeptide(L)'
;MNIIVKTASGKYIVRPDTTWEKDNEDFFPPDYISKISFTPVLFARISKPGKSIGVRFASRYYNSVSYGVLLYPENLIGEDPEDFACASCIDHTSFLSEPF
;
A
#
# COMPACT_ATOMS: atom_id res chain seq x y z
N MET A 1 -3.15 -8.17 8.84
CA MET A 1 -3.99 -7.24 8.06
C MET A 1 -3.27 -6.92 6.75
N ASN A 2 -3.98 -6.94 5.65
CA ASN A 2 -3.36 -6.69 4.35
C ASN A 2 -3.69 -5.29 3.85
N ILE A 3 -2.78 -4.75 3.04
CA ILE A 3 -2.96 -3.47 2.37
C ILE A 3 -3.37 -3.76 0.93
N ILE A 4 -4.52 -3.23 0.51
CA ILE A 4 -5.02 -3.40 -0.85
C ILE A 4 -4.86 -2.07 -1.59
N VAL A 5 -4.16 -2.09 -2.70
CA VAL A 5 -3.87 -0.91 -3.50
C VAL A 5 -4.64 -0.97 -4.81
N LYS A 6 -5.40 0.06 -5.11
CA LYS A 6 -6.02 0.23 -6.43
C LYS A 6 -5.10 1.07 -7.30
N THR A 7 -4.65 0.52 -8.41
CA THR A 7 -3.76 1.21 -9.34
C THR A 7 -4.52 2.13 -10.28
N ALA A 8 -3.80 3.04 -10.95
CA ALA A 8 -4.38 3.94 -11.94
C ALA A 8 -5.06 3.20 -13.10
N SER A 9 -4.61 1.99 -13.42
CA SER A 9 -5.22 1.14 -14.44
C SER A 9 -6.50 0.43 -13.98
N GLY A 10 -6.91 0.63 -12.73
CA GLY A 10 -8.11 0.01 -12.18
C GLY A 10 -7.90 -1.40 -11.63
N LYS A 11 -6.67 -1.87 -11.57
CA LYS A 11 -6.34 -3.18 -11.02
C LYS A 11 -6.04 -3.09 -9.52
N TYR A 12 -6.12 -4.22 -8.83
CA TYR A 12 -5.87 -4.28 -7.39
C TYR A 12 -4.64 -5.12 -7.12
N ILE A 13 -3.79 -4.63 -6.21
CA ILE A 13 -2.56 -5.30 -5.80
C ILE A 13 -2.55 -5.37 -4.28
N VAL A 14 -2.12 -6.50 -3.74
CA VAL A 14 -2.01 -6.68 -2.30
C VAL A 14 -0.57 -6.42 -1.86
N ARG A 15 -0.40 -5.59 -0.83
CA ARG A 15 0.87 -5.42 -0.13
C ARG A 15 0.74 -6.08 1.23
N PRO A 16 1.69 -6.95 1.63
CA PRO A 16 1.64 -7.58 2.95
C PRO A 16 1.72 -6.54 4.07
N ASP A 17 1.20 -6.87 5.24
CA ASP A 17 1.26 -5.99 6.40
C ASP A 17 2.69 -5.72 6.88
N THR A 18 3.63 -6.60 6.57
CA THR A 18 5.06 -6.37 6.86
C THR A 18 5.62 -5.15 6.12
N THR A 19 4.96 -4.68 5.06
CA THR A 19 5.35 -3.45 4.35
C THR A 19 4.92 -2.18 5.09
N TRP A 20 4.05 -2.29 6.09
CA TRP A 20 3.50 -1.13 6.79
C TRP A 20 4.52 -0.53 7.76
N GLU A 21 4.85 0.74 7.54
CA GLU A 21 5.68 1.54 8.44
C GLU A 21 4.78 2.56 9.16
N LYS A 22 4.33 2.22 10.34
CA LYS A 22 3.40 3.05 11.11
C LYS A 22 4.08 4.08 12.01
N ASP A 23 5.37 3.87 12.31
CA ASP A 23 6.12 4.71 13.24
C ASP A 23 6.90 5.82 12.55
N ASN A 24 6.76 5.94 11.22
CA ASN A 24 7.39 6.99 10.42
C ASN A 24 8.92 7.00 10.52
N GLU A 25 9.51 5.83 10.71
CA GLU A 25 10.96 5.68 10.78
C GLU A 25 11.60 5.78 9.39
N ASP A 26 12.89 6.10 9.35
CA ASP A 26 13.62 6.18 8.10
C ASP A 26 13.69 4.83 7.40
N PHE A 27 13.53 4.86 6.08
CA PHE A 27 13.64 3.66 5.27
C PHE A 27 15.10 3.45 4.82
N PHE A 28 15.64 2.28 5.13
CA PHE A 28 16.99 1.88 4.72
C PHE A 28 16.89 0.80 3.64
N PRO A 29 17.06 1.14 2.36
CA PRO A 29 16.89 0.16 1.29
C PRO A 29 17.96 -0.93 1.33
N PRO A 30 17.59 -2.19 1.01
CA PRO A 30 18.57 -3.25 0.80
C PRO A 30 19.54 -2.92 -0.34
N ASP A 31 20.72 -3.56 -0.33
CA ASP A 31 21.78 -3.27 -1.30
C ASP A 31 21.38 -3.50 -2.76
N TYR A 32 20.43 -4.39 -3.02
CA TYR A 32 19.95 -4.68 -4.37
C TYR A 32 18.99 -3.61 -4.93
N ILE A 33 18.57 -2.67 -4.10
CA ILE A 33 17.72 -1.57 -4.53
C ILE A 33 18.59 -0.35 -4.80
N SER A 34 18.67 0.04 -6.06
CA SER A 34 19.50 1.18 -6.49
C SER A 34 18.69 2.46 -6.72
N LYS A 35 17.39 2.35 -6.92
CA LYS A 35 16.52 3.49 -7.21
C LYS A 35 15.13 3.27 -6.63
N ILE A 36 14.60 4.28 -5.94
CA ILE A 36 13.29 4.22 -5.30
C ILE A 36 12.43 5.36 -5.81
N SER A 37 11.20 5.04 -6.19
CA SER A 37 10.16 6.04 -6.45
C SER A 37 9.15 6.05 -5.30
N PHE A 38 8.47 7.16 -5.13
CA PHE A 38 7.41 7.26 -4.14
C PHE A 38 6.11 7.70 -4.82
N THR A 39 4.99 7.20 -4.29
CA THR A 39 3.66 7.52 -4.80
C THR A 39 2.79 7.99 -3.63
N PRO A 40 2.32 9.24 -3.64
CA PRO A 40 1.35 9.66 -2.63
C PRO A 40 0.01 8.95 -2.87
N VAL A 41 -0.65 8.57 -1.80
CA VAL A 41 -1.92 7.84 -1.85
C VAL A 41 -2.90 8.39 -0.85
N LEU A 42 -4.18 8.17 -1.13
CA LEU A 42 -5.27 8.36 -0.18
C LEU A 42 -5.67 6.96 0.28
N PHE A 43 -5.78 6.75 1.59
CA PHE A 43 -6.17 5.44 2.09
C PHE A 43 -7.33 5.54 3.07
N ALA A 44 -8.09 4.44 3.15
CA ALA A 44 -9.16 4.27 4.12
C ALA A 44 -8.87 3.05 4.99
N ARG A 45 -9.12 3.16 6.28
CA ARG A 45 -8.95 2.05 7.22
C ARG A 45 -10.26 1.29 7.35
N ILE A 46 -10.24 0.02 6.98
CA ILE A 46 -11.41 -0.85 7.13
C ILE A 46 -11.55 -1.24 8.60
N SER A 47 -12.73 -0.98 9.15
CA SER A 47 -13.01 -1.18 10.58
C SER A 47 -13.83 -2.41 10.87
N LYS A 48 -14.49 -3.00 9.87
CA LYS A 48 -15.35 -4.18 10.04
C LYS A 48 -15.10 -5.18 8.92
N PRO A 49 -15.14 -6.50 9.21
CA PRO A 49 -15.14 -7.49 8.16
C PRO A 49 -16.45 -7.44 7.37
N GLY A 50 -16.38 -7.71 6.08
CA GLY A 50 -17.57 -7.73 5.24
C GLY A 50 -17.28 -8.38 3.89
N LYS A 51 -18.35 -8.76 3.21
CA LYS A 51 -18.28 -9.39 1.90
C LYS A 51 -19.50 -8.97 1.08
N SER A 52 -19.28 -8.70 -0.20
CA SER A 52 -20.36 -8.35 -1.13
C SER A 52 -21.19 -7.16 -0.67
N ILE A 53 -20.53 -6.13 -0.17
CA ILE A 53 -21.16 -4.94 0.40
C ILE A 53 -21.58 -3.98 -0.72
N GLY A 54 -22.85 -3.55 -0.72
CA GLY A 54 -23.31 -2.54 -1.65
C GLY A 54 -22.70 -1.17 -1.37
N VAL A 55 -22.53 -0.36 -2.41
CA VAL A 55 -21.88 0.96 -2.32
C VAL A 55 -22.51 1.85 -1.26
N ARG A 56 -23.83 1.83 -1.13
CA ARG A 56 -24.54 2.67 -0.16
C ARG A 56 -24.27 2.31 1.30
N PHE A 57 -23.71 1.12 1.56
CA PHE A 57 -23.34 0.66 2.90
C PHE A 57 -21.84 0.72 3.17
N ALA A 58 -21.04 1.12 2.19
CA ALA A 58 -19.60 1.12 2.30
C ALA A 58 -19.08 1.96 3.46
N SER A 59 -19.73 3.10 3.75
CA SER A 59 -19.33 4.00 4.83
C SER A 59 -19.41 3.37 6.22
N ARG A 60 -20.11 2.24 6.38
CA ARG A 60 -20.20 1.52 7.66
C ARG A 60 -18.98 0.64 7.92
N TYR A 61 -18.13 0.43 6.93
CA TYR A 61 -17.03 -0.54 6.97
C TYR A 61 -15.67 0.11 7.06
N TYR A 62 -15.56 1.43 6.95
CA TYR A 62 -14.33 2.14 7.22
C TYR A 62 -14.58 3.24 8.24
N ASN A 63 -13.57 3.57 9.04
CA ASN A 63 -13.73 4.56 10.11
C ASN A 63 -12.86 5.79 9.95
N SER A 64 -11.98 5.81 8.98
CA SER A 64 -11.03 6.92 8.82
C SER A 64 -10.42 6.91 7.42
N VAL A 65 -10.04 8.12 6.96
CA VAL A 65 -9.38 8.33 5.68
C VAL A 65 -8.21 9.28 5.92
N SER A 66 -7.08 9.02 5.32
CA SER A 66 -5.89 9.87 5.45
C SER A 66 -4.97 9.74 4.24
N TYR A 67 -3.88 10.48 4.25
CA TYR A 67 -2.87 10.47 3.20
C TYR A 67 -1.67 9.61 3.63
N GLY A 68 -1.07 8.95 2.66
CA GLY A 68 0.12 8.17 2.90
C GLY A 68 1.04 8.17 1.69
N VAL A 69 2.14 7.43 1.78
CA VAL A 69 3.12 7.30 0.70
C VAL A 69 3.50 5.83 0.57
N LEU A 70 3.52 5.33 -0.66
CA LEU A 70 4.03 4.01 -0.99
C LEU A 70 5.37 4.15 -1.70
N LEU A 71 6.34 3.34 -1.31
CA LEU A 71 7.66 3.30 -1.93
C LEU A 71 7.76 2.09 -2.86
N TYR A 72 8.40 2.29 -4.00
CA TYR A 72 8.63 1.24 -5.00
C TYR A 72 10.08 1.26 -5.44
N PRO A 73 10.78 0.10 -5.40
CA PRO A 73 12.13 0.00 -5.97
C PRO A 73 12.04 -0.01 -7.49
N GLU A 74 12.27 1.11 -8.13
CA GLU A 74 12.14 1.26 -9.60
C GLU A 74 12.98 0.28 -10.39
N ASN A 75 14.17 -0.03 -9.92
CA ASN A 75 15.06 -0.94 -10.62
C ASN A 75 14.55 -2.40 -10.62
N LEU A 76 13.58 -2.73 -9.76
CA LEU A 76 12.97 -4.07 -9.74
C LEU A 76 11.65 -4.12 -10.51
N ILE A 77 11.12 -2.99 -10.95
CA ILE A 77 9.89 -2.93 -11.72
C ILE A 77 10.24 -3.16 -13.20
N GLY A 78 9.78 -4.31 -13.74
CA GLY A 78 9.91 -4.63 -15.14
C GLY A 78 8.58 -4.53 -15.87
N GLU A 79 8.51 -5.11 -17.07
CA GLU A 79 7.27 -5.13 -17.86
C GLU A 79 6.29 -6.18 -17.37
N ASP A 80 6.77 -7.20 -16.65
CA ASP A 80 5.93 -8.28 -16.15
C ASP A 80 5.17 -7.87 -14.90
N PRO A 81 3.86 -8.23 -14.78
CA PRO A 81 3.10 -7.98 -13.56
C PRO A 81 3.71 -8.61 -12.31
N GLU A 82 4.44 -9.73 -12.47
CA GLU A 82 5.12 -10.42 -11.37
C GLU A 82 6.20 -9.56 -10.75
N ASP A 83 6.96 -8.82 -11.57
CA ASP A 83 8.00 -7.91 -11.09
C ASP A 83 7.41 -6.79 -10.23
N PHE A 84 6.28 -6.24 -10.66
CA PHE A 84 5.59 -5.21 -9.89
C PHE A 84 5.08 -5.75 -8.56
N ALA A 85 4.54 -6.96 -8.56
CA ALA A 85 4.07 -7.61 -7.34
C ALA A 85 5.22 -7.84 -6.34
N CYS A 86 6.37 -8.31 -6.80
CA CYS A 86 7.56 -8.48 -5.96
C CYS A 86 8.05 -7.14 -5.42
N ALA A 87 8.07 -6.11 -6.24
CA ALA A 87 8.47 -4.76 -5.82
C ALA A 87 7.55 -4.19 -4.74
N SER A 88 6.31 -4.66 -4.69
CA SER A 88 5.32 -4.21 -3.70
C SER A 88 5.43 -4.92 -2.36
N CYS A 89 6.36 -5.86 -2.19
CA CYS A 89 6.48 -6.68 -0.99
C CYS A 89 7.67 -6.33 -0.09
N ILE A 90 8.36 -5.24 -0.35
CA ILE A 90 9.53 -4.84 0.45
C ILE A 90 9.06 -4.30 1.81
N ASP A 91 9.69 -4.75 2.89
CA ASP A 91 9.36 -4.33 4.23
C ASP A 91 9.52 -2.81 4.42
N HIS A 92 8.66 -2.21 5.21
CA HIS A 92 8.69 -0.79 5.59
C HIS A 92 8.57 0.18 4.41
N THR A 93 7.82 -0.19 3.37
CA THR A 93 7.63 0.65 2.18
C THR A 93 6.23 1.27 2.06
N SER A 94 5.35 1.02 3.03
CA SER A 94 4.01 1.59 3.05
C SER A 94 3.88 2.54 4.24
N PHE A 95 4.05 3.83 4.00
CA PHE A 95 3.95 4.87 5.03
C PHE A 95 2.52 5.35 5.14
N LEU A 96 1.74 4.61 5.91
CA LEU A 96 0.34 4.89 6.17
C LEU A 96 0.22 5.24 7.65
N SER A 97 0.19 6.52 7.97
CA SER A 97 0.14 6.98 9.35
C SER A 97 -1.16 6.55 10.04
N GLU A 98 -1.12 6.45 11.37
CA GLU A 98 -2.34 6.22 12.13
C GLU A 98 -3.34 7.33 11.80
N PRO A 99 -4.57 6.99 11.38
CA PRO A 99 -5.56 8.00 11.04
C PRO A 99 -6.06 8.73 12.28
N PHE A 100 -6.43 9.95 12.06
CA PHE A 100 -6.93 10.83 13.10
C PHE A 100 -8.32 10.43 13.60
#